data_43a4f05557f1bdc6514dc3b9ae8dba20
#
_entry.id   43a4f05557f1bdc6514dc3b9ae8dba20
#
_cell.length_a   1.000
_cell.length_b   1.000
_cell.length_c   1.000
_cell.angle_alpha   90.00
_cell.angle_beta   90.00
_cell.angle_gamma   90.00
#
_symmetry.space_group_name_H-M   'P 1'
#
loop_
_entity.id
_entity.type
_entity.pdbx_description
1 polymer ?
#
loop_
_entity_poly.entity_id
_entity_poly.type
_entity_poly.pdbx_seq_one_letter_code
_entity_poly.pdbx_strand_id
1 'polypeptide(L)'
;MKIVREFERQIAEFYQAPFAVATDSCTHAIELCLRYQAPKSTIIIPARTYISIPFTMIKLNMPYVFLDKAWKDYYFLEGTNIVDAAVYFQKGGYLKNTLMCLSFQYRKTLSLGRGGAILCSSQEEYNLLKRMCYDGRADDAPWREQNIKTVG
;
A
#
# COMPACT_ATOMS: atom_id res chain seq x y z
N MET A 1 14.13 7.88 -9.34
CA MET A 1 15.30 7.00 -9.07
C MET A 1 15.20 5.72 -9.92
N LYS A 2 16.20 5.46 -10.77
CA LYS A 2 16.14 4.35 -11.76
C LYS A 2 15.94 2.96 -11.10
N ILE A 3 16.67 2.67 -10.01
CA ILE A 3 16.61 1.37 -9.33
C ILE A 3 15.22 1.10 -8.68
N VAL A 4 14.57 2.12 -8.13
CA VAL A 4 13.23 1.97 -7.53
C VAL A 4 12.19 1.69 -8.62
N ARG A 5 12.25 2.38 -9.76
CA ARG A 5 11.33 2.12 -10.88
C ARG A 5 11.51 0.70 -11.43
N GLU A 6 12.75 0.21 -11.50
CA GLU A 6 13.01 -1.17 -11.93
C GLU A 6 12.46 -2.18 -10.94
N PHE A 7 12.63 -1.95 -9.63
CA PHE A 7 12.01 -2.78 -8.59
C PHE A 7 10.48 -2.80 -8.70
N GLU A 8 9.85 -1.63 -8.84
CA GLU A 8 8.39 -1.49 -9.02
C GLU A 8 7.91 -2.28 -10.23
N ARG A 9 8.62 -2.16 -11.37
CA ARG A 9 8.30 -2.92 -12.59
C ARG A 9 8.35 -4.44 -12.36
N GLN A 10 9.41 -4.95 -11.72
CA GLN A 10 9.58 -6.38 -11.45
C GLN A 10 8.52 -6.92 -10.47
N ILE A 11 8.18 -6.15 -9.43
CA ILE A 11 7.11 -6.54 -8.49
C ILE A 11 5.76 -6.55 -9.18
N ALA A 12 5.43 -5.53 -9.97
CA ALA A 12 4.19 -5.50 -10.76
C ALA A 12 4.10 -6.71 -11.70
N GLU A 13 5.18 -7.01 -12.43
CA GLU A 13 5.26 -8.16 -13.33
C GLU A 13 5.08 -9.50 -12.60
N PHE A 14 5.75 -9.69 -11.46
CA PHE A 14 5.63 -10.91 -10.66
C PHE A 14 4.18 -11.18 -10.22
N TYR A 15 3.49 -10.16 -9.73
CA TYR A 15 2.11 -10.27 -9.28
C TYR A 15 1.09 -10.16 -10.42
N GLN A 16 1.51 -9.83 -11.64
CA GLN A 16 0.65 -9.49 -12.79
C GLN A 16 -0.31 -8.32 -12.47
N ALA A 17 0.20 -7.35 -11.69
CA ALA A 17 -0.47 -6.09 -11.45
C ALA A 17 -0.12 -5.08 -12.56
N PRO A 18 -1.04 -4.16 -12.93
CA PRO A 18 -0.72 -3.09 -13.87
C PRO A 18 0.39 -2.17 -13.39
N PHE A 19 0.41 -1.84 -12.10
CA PHE A 19 1.40 -0.94 -11.50
C PHE A 19 1.78 -1.35 -10.08
N ALA A 20 2.97 -0.93 -9.66
CA ALA A 20 3.43 -1.02 -8.28
C ALA A 20 4.11 0.28 -7.84
N VAL A 21 3.88 0.70 -6.60
CA VAL A 21 4.55 1.83 -5.95
C VAL A 21 5.34 1.31 -4.76
N ALA A 22 6.65 1.47 -4.76
CA ALA A 22 7.49 1.10 -3.62
C ALA A 22 7.27 2.06 -2.44
N THR A 23 7.24 1.50 -1.23
CA THR A 23 7.12 2.22 0.03
C THR A 23 8.18 1.74 1.02
N ASP A 24 8.39 2.47 2.11
CA ASP A 24 9.36 2.08 3.15
C ASP A 24 8.86 0.92 4.03
N SER A 25 7.55 0.65 4.03
CA SER A 25 6.92 -0.43 4.79
C SER A 25 5.49 -0.71 4.30
N CYS A 26 4.95 -1.89 4.59
CA CYS A 26 3.52 -2.18 4.36
C CYS A 26 2.60 -1.29 5.20
N THR A 27 3.01 -0.92 6.41
CA THR A 27 2.28 0.03 7.26
C THR A 27 2.10 1.37 6.56
N HIS A 28 3.17 1.90 5.97
CA HIS A 28 3.11 3.14 5.20
C HIS A 28 2.29 2.95 3.92
N ALA A 29 2.42 1.81 3.23
CA ALA A 29 1.57 1.49 2.07
C ALA A 29 0.08 1.57 2.40
N ILE A 30 -0.35 0.96 3.51
CA ILE A 30 -1.74 0.99 3.97
C ILE A 30 -2.16 2.41 4.36
N GLU A 31 -1.31 3.16 5.05
CA GLU A 31 -1.59 4.56 5.39
C GLU A 31 -1.82 5.43 4.15
N LEU A 32 -0.96 5.32 3.14
CA LEU A 32 -1.10 6.06 1.90
C LEU A 32 -2.40 5.69 1.16
N CYS A 33 -2.75 4.40 1.10
CA CYS A 33 -4.00 3.95 0.51
C CYS A 33 -5.23 4.51 1.24
N LEU A 34 -5.20 4.52 2.58
CA LEU A 34 -6.28 5.10 3.39
C LEU A 34 -6.41 6.60 3.18
N ARG A 35 -5.30 7.34 3.13
CA ARG A 35 -5.30 8.78 2.82
C ARG A 35 -5.83 9.05 1.40
N TYR A 36 -5.43 8.23 0.43
CA TYR A 36 -5.89 8.34 -0.94
C TYR A 36 -7.40 8.14 -1.07
N GLN A 37 -7.94 7.08 -0.46
CA GLN A 37 -9.37 6.77 -0.54
C GLN A 37 -10.23 7.64 0.37
N ALA A 38 -9.69 8.11 1.49
CA ALA A 38 -10.37 8.91 2.51
C ALA A 38 -11.78 8.37 2.85
N PRO A 39 -11.93 7.08 3.23
CA PRO A 39 -13.23 6.46 3.46
C PRO A 39 -13.98 7.18 4.58
N LYS A 40 -15.30 7.37 4.40
CA LYS A 40 -16.17 8.04 5.39
C LYS A 40 -16.90 7.05 6.30
N SER A 41 -17.02 5.79 5.88
CA SER A 41 -17.66 4.73 6.64
C SER A 41 -16.69 4.08 7.63
N THR A 42 -17.26 3.41 8.64
CA THR A 42 -16.48 2.58 9.57
C THR A 42 -15.79 1.45 8.83
N ILE A 43 -14.50 1.29 9.07
CA ILE A 43 -13.67 0.23 8.47
C ILE A 43 -13.70 -0.99 9.39
N ILE A 44 -13.91 -2.19 8.82
CA ILE A 44 -13.88 -3.43 9.58
C ILE A 44 -12.55 -4.12 9.34
N ILE A 45 -11.84 -4.44 10.42
CA ILE A 45 -10.53 -5.12 10.38
C ILE A 45 -10.57 -6.39 11.22
N PRO A 46 -9.80 -7.45 10.85
CA PRO A 46 -9.74 -8.66 11.68
C PRO A 46 -9.18 -8.36 13.07
N ALA A 47 -9.75 -8.98 14.11
CA ALA A 47 -9.24 -8.84 15.47
C ALA A 47 -7.80 -9.36 15.62
N ARG A 48 -7.41 -10.34 14.80
CA ARG A 48 -6.05 -10.89 14.74
C ARG A 48 -5.26 -10.27 13.57
N THR A 49 -5.06 -8.97 13.60
CA THR A 49 -4.23 -8.25 12.65
C THR A 49 -2.92 -7.78 13.29
N TYR A 50 -1.99 -7.27 12.45
CA TYR A 50 -0.78 -6.64 12.97
C TYR A 50 -1.10 -5.30 13.62
N ILE A 51 -0.46 -5.02 14.75
CA ILE A 51 -0.77 -3.86 15.61
C ILE A 51 -0.71 -2.51 14.88
N SER A 52 0.08 -2.38 13.82
CA SER A 52 0.16 -1.13 13.06
C SER A 52 -1.15 -0.76 12.37
N ILE A 53 -2.04 -1.73 12.09
CA ILE A 53 -3.30 -1.46 11.38
C ILE A 53 -4.24 -0.61 12.25
N PRO A 54 -4.64 -1.04 13.47
CA PRO A 54 -5.47 -0.18 14.32
C PRO A 54 -4.75 1.13 14.70
N PHE A 55 -3.42 1.15 14.87
CA PHE A 55 -2.69 2.39 15.13
C PHE A 55 -2.73 3.36 13.95
N THR A 56 -2.71 2.86 12.71
CA THR A 56 -2.91 3.70 11.53
C THR A 56 -4.31 4.31 11.50
N MET A 57 -5.36 3.53 11.85
CA MET A 57 -6.72 4.07 11.97
C MET A 57 -6.81 5.19 13.01
N ILE A 58 -6.21 4.99 14.19
CA ILE A 58 -6.14 6.01 15.26
C ILE A 58 -5.39 7.25 14.76
N LYS A 59 -4.21 7.07 14.16
CA LYS A 59 -3.39 8.17 13.61
C LYS A 59 -4.17 9.01 12.60
N LEU A 60 -4.97 8.37 11.76
CA LEU A 60 -5.76 9.03 10.72
C LEU A 60 -7.14 9.51 11.19
N ASN A 61 -7.47 9.29 12.47
CA ASN A 61 -8.80 9.57 13.04
C ASN A 61 -9.94 8.93 12.23
N MET A 62 -9.73 7.69 11.77
CA MET A 62 -10.71 6.92 11.00
C MET A 62 -11.46 5.96 11.91
N PRO A 63 -12.81 5.90 11.84
CA PRO A 63 -13.60 4.97 12.64
C PRO A 63 -13.35 3.53 12.17
N TYR A 64 -13.12 2.64 13.11
CA TYR A 64 -12.93 1.21 12.83
C TYR A 64 -13.54 0.32 13.91
N VAL A 65 -13.80 -0.93 13.55
CA VAL A 65 -14.24 -1.99 14.46
C VAL A 65 -13.46 -3.27 14.19
N PHE A 66 -13.27 -4.07 15.22
CA PHE A 66 -12.69 -5.39 15.09
C PHE A 66 -13.78 -6.42 14.80
N LEU A 67 -13.48 -7.34 13.88
CA LEU A 67 -14.29 -8.53 13.63
C LEU A 67 -13.47 -9.78 13.95
N ASP A 68 -13.99 -10.68 14.78
CA ASP A 68 -13.37 -11.99 15.02
C ASP A 68 -13.60 -12.88 13.80
N LYS A 69 -12.74 -12.70 12.81
CA LYS A 69 -12.75 -13.40 11.53
C LYS A 69 -11.38 -14.03 11.29
N ALA A 70 -11.35 -15.32 11.03
CA ALA A 70 -10.14 -15.98 10.58
C ALA A 70 -9.81 -15.52 9.14
N TRP A 71 -8.52 -15.33 8.87
CA TRP A 71 -8.02 -14.99 7.55
C TRP A 71 -6.73 -15.78 7.27
N LYS A 72 -6.43 -15.93 6.00
CA LYS A 72 -5.22 -16.57 5.51
C LYS A 72 -4.70 -15.81 4.30
N ASP A 73 -3.39 -15.71 4.19
CA ASP A 73 -2.67 -15.06 3.09
C ASP A 73 -2.88 -13.54 3.02
N TYR A 74 -4.11 -13.05 2.97
CA TYR A 74 -4.46 -11.63 2.94
C TYR A 74 -5.86 -11.40 3.51
N TYR A 75 -6.19 -10.15 3.76
CA TYR A 75 -7.55 -9.71 4.10
C TYR A 75 -7.83 -8.30 3.58
N PHE A 76 -9.11 -8.00 3.39
CA PHE A 76 -9.58 -6.67 3.05
C PHE A 76 -9.75 -5.82 4.31
N LEU A 77 -9.39 -4.54 4.24
CA LEU A 77 -9.93 -3.54 5.13
C LEU A 77 -11.38 -3.28 4.66
N GLU A 78 -12.35 -4.01 5.26
CA GLU A 78 -13.72 -4.02 4.76
C GLU A 78 -14.35 -2.62 4.80
N GLY A 79 -15.06 -2.26 3.76
CA GLY A 79 -15.52 -0.89 3.50
C GLY A 79 -14.60 -0.10 2.56
N THR A 80 -13.49 -0.72 2.13
CA THR A 80 -12.53 -0.16 1.16
C THR A 80 -12.14 -1.22 0.12
N ASN A 81 -11.37 -0.84 -0.90
CA ASN A 81 -10.69 -1.80 -1.78
C ASN A 81 -9.22 -2.05 -1.39
N ILE A 82 -8.83 -1.70 -0.15
CA ILE A 82 -7.48 -1.90 0.36
C ILE A 82 -7.32 -3.32 0.89
N VAL A 83 -6.24 -3.98 0.50
CA VAL A 83 -5.90 -5.35 0.91
C VAL A 83 -4.58 -5.33 1.67
N ASP A 84 -4.59 -5.83 2.91
CA ASP A 84 -3.35 -6.18 3.60
C ASP A 84 -2.90 -7.57 3.13
N ALA A 85 -1.86 -7.59 2.32
CA ALA A 85 -1.23 -8.77 1.76
C ALA A 85 0.21 -8.94 2.26
N ALA A 86 0.48 -8.48 3.50
CA ALA A 86 1.82 -8.47 4.09
C ALA A 86 2.48 -9.85 4.23
N VAL A 87 1.71 -10.94 4.15
CA VAL A 87 2.21 -12.32 4.21
C VAL A 87 1.96 -13.10 2.93
N TYR A 88 1.38 -12.46 1.92
CA TYR A 88 1.02 -13.10 0.65
C TYR A 88 2.10 -12.88 -0.40
N PHE A 89 2.72 -13.98 -0.86
CA PHE A 89 3.74 -13.94 -1.90
C PHE A 89 3.46 -15.02 -2.93
N GLN A 90 2.79 -14.64 -4.03
CA GLN A 90 2.38 -15.56 -5.08
C GLN A 90 2.48 -14.91 -6.45
N LYS A 91 3.10 -15.62 -7.41
CA LYS A 91 3.16 -15.19 -8.80
C LYS A 91 1.74 -15.11 -9.39
N GLY A 92 1.42 -13.97 -10.03
CA GLY A 92 0.09 -13.73 -10.59
C GLY A 92 -1.00 -13.49 -9.54
N GLY A 93 -0.62 -13.22 -8.28
CA GLY A 93 -1.55 -13.12 -7.14
C GLY A 93 -2.21 -11.76 -6.97
N TYR A 94 -2.10 -10.84 -7.92
CA TYR A 94 -2.77 -9.54 -7.81
C TYR A 94 -4.29 -9.66 -7.85
N LEU A 95 -4.95 -9.06 -6.88
CA LEU A 95 -6.41 -8.95 -6.84
C LEU A 95 -6.85 -7.72 -7.64
N LYS A 96 -7.52 -7.95 -8.76
CA LYS A 96 -7.93 -6.87 -9.68
C LYS A 96 -8.79 -5.82 -8.96
N ASN A 97 -8.59 -4.56 -9.32
CA ASN A 97 -9.32 -3.40 -8.79
C ASN A 97 -9.12 -3.18 -7.28
N THR A 98 -7.97 -3.59 -6.73
CA THR A 98 -7.61 -3.34 -5.34
C THR A 98 -6.34 -2.51 -5.22
N LEU A 99 -6.17 -1.90 -4.06
CA LEU A 99 -4.91 -1.37 -3.57
C LEU A 99 -4.29 -2.42 -2.64
N MET A 100 -3.43 -3.27 -3.20
CA MET A 100 -2.89 -4.43 -2.50
C MET A 100 -1.53 -4.09 -1.89
N CYS A 101 -1.43 -4.11 -0.56
CA CYS A 101 -0.26 -3.68 0.20
C CYS A 101 0.63 -4.85 0.58
N LEU A 102 1.89 -4.80 0.17
CA LEU A 102 2.90 -5.84 0.35
C LEU A 102 3.94 -5.44 1.40
N SER A 103 4.55 -6.44 2.03
CA SER A 103 5.65 -6.26 3.00
C SER A 103 6.91 -7.03 2.57
N PHE A 104 8.05 -6.36 2.68
CA PHE A 104 9.39 -6.93 2.44
C PHE A 104 10.27 -6.88 3.71
N GLN A 105 9.63 -6.83 4.88
CA GLN A 105 10.30 -6.89 6.17
C GLN A 105 11.06 -8.22 6.32
N TYR A 106 12.13 -8.25 7.13
CA TYR A 106 13.07 -9.37 7.24
C TYR A 106 12.45 -10.75 7.52
N ARG A 107 11.21 -10.83 8.04
CA ARG A 107 10.48 -12.10 8.27
C ARG A 107 9.58 -12.54 7.12
N LYS A 108 9.59 -11.81 5.99
CA LYS A 108 8.70 -12.12 4.85
C LYS A 108 9.39 -13.06 3.85
N THR A 109 8.60 -13.72 3.01
CA THR A 109 9.10 -14.62 1.96
C THR A 109 10.11 -13.94 1.05
N LEU A 110 9.79 -12.73 0.56
CA LEU A 110 10.77 -11.84 -0.04
C LEU A 110 11.25 -10.85 1.02
N SER A 111 12.43 -11.11 1.57
CA SER A 111 13.02 -10.31 2.64
C SER A 111 14.05 -9.33 2.09
N LEU A 112 13.78 -8.04 2.24
CA LEU A 112 14.70 -6.95 1.92
C LEU A 112 15.15 -6.19 3.18
N GLY A 113 14.92 -6.77 4.36
CA GLY A 113 15.18 -6.14 5.65
C GLY A 113 14.05 -5.20 6.06
N ARG A 114 13.72 -4.22 5.24
CA ARG A 114 12.59 -3.28 5.37
C ARG A 114 12.05 -2.97 3.98
N GLY A 115 10.81 -2.55 3.89
CA GLY A 115 10.18 -2.14 2.64
C GLY A 115 8.74 -2.63 2.53
N GLY A 116 8.03 -2.05 1.58
CA GLY A 116 6.69 -2.42 1.17
C GLY A 116 6.42 -2.02 -0.27
N ALA A 117 5.26 -2.34 -0.76
CA ALA A 117 4.75 -1.84 -2.03
C ALA A 117 3.22 -1.80 -2.04
N ILE A 118 2.67 -0.96 -2.90
CA ILE A 118 1.25 -0.92 -3.25
C ILE A 118 1.12 -1.39 -4.68
N LEU A 119 0.34 -2.44 -4.91
CA LEU A 119 -0.10 -2.82 -6.25
C LEU A 119 -1.41 -2.13 -6.55
N CYS A 120 -1.57 -1.55 -7.74
CA CYS A 120 -2.76 -0.80 -8.13
C CYS A 120 -3.15 -1.03 -9.59
N SER A 121 -4.38 -0.65 -9.94
CA SER A 121 -5.01 -0.99 -11.22
C SER A 121 -4.82 0.06 -12.29
N SER A 122 -4.75 1.34 -11.93
CA SER A 122 -4.80 2.46 -12.87
C SER A 122 -3.56 3.34 -12.81
N GLN A 123 -3.29 4.01 -13.93
CA GLN A 123 -2.22 5.01 -14.02
C GLN A 123 -2.47 6.19 -13.09
N GLU A 124 -3.73 6.54 -12.85
CA GLU A 124 -4.11 7.63 -11.94
C GLU A 124 -3.75 7.28 -10.49
N GLU A 125 -4.15 6.08 -10.01
CA GLU A 125 -3.76 5.57 -8.70
C GLU A 125 -2.24 5.56 -8.53
N TYR A 126 -1.53 5.01 -9.53
CA TYR A 126 -0.06 4.97 -9.51
C TYR A 126 0.54 6.37 -9.36
N ASN A 127 0.11 7.33 -10.18
CA ASN A 127 0.66 8.69 -10.18
C ASN A 127 0.44 9.41 -8.85
N LEU A 128 -0.77 9.29 -8.28
CA LEU A 128 -1.11 9.93 -7.01
C LEU A 128 -0.37 9.27 -5.83
N LEU A 129 -0.43 7.95 -5.72
CA LEU A 129 0.26 7.20 -4.66
C LEU A 129 1.78 7.39 -4.74
N LYS A 130 2.35 7.45 -5.97
CA LYS A 130 3.77 7.71 -6.18
C LYS A 130 4.18 9.09 -5.66
N ARG A 131 3.38 10.12 -5.91
CA ARG A 131 3.60 11.47 -5.38
C ARG A 131 3.48 11.50 -3.85
N MET A 132 2.44 10.89 -3.29
CA MET A 132 2.23 10.81 -1.84
C MET A 132 3.40 10.10 -1.16
N CYS A 133 3.89 9.01 -1.73
CA CYS A 133 5.05 8.26 -1.24
C CYS A 133 6.36 9.07 -1.27
N TYR A 134 6.42 10.14 -2.08
CA TYR A 134 7.61 10.99 -2.26
C TYR A 134 7.35 12.45 -1.87
N ASP A 135 6.75 12.66 -0.69
CA ASP A 135 6.46 13.97 -0.09
C ASP A 135 5.68 14.91 -1.03
N GLY A 136 4.82 14.39 -1.87
CA GLY A 136 4.06 15.16 -2.85
C GLY A 136 4.84 15.61 -4.09
N ARG A 137 6.08 15.16 -4.23
CA ARG A 137 6.97 15.54 -5.35
C ARG A 137 6.75 14.66 -6.57
N ALA A 138 7.07 15.22 -7.74
CA ALA A 138 7.27 14.45 -8.96
C ALA A 138 8.74 13.98 -9.04
N ASP A 139 8.97 12.70 -9.31
CA ASP A 139 10.31 12.12 -9.34
C ASP A 139 11.06 12.41 -10.67
N ASP A 140 10.39 13.02 -11.64
CA ASP A 140 10.88 13.43 -12.97
C ASP A 140 11.08 14.93 -13.12
N ALA A 141 10.72 15.74 -12.11
CA ALA A 141 10.90 17.19 -12.13
C ALA A 141 12.10 17.63 -11.29
N PRO A 142 12.89 18.62 -11.76
CA PRO A 142 13.96 19.22 -10.97
C PRO A 142 13.44 19.81 -9.65
N TRP A 143 14.27 19.81 -8.62
CA TRP A 143 13.88 20.30 -7.28
C TRP A 143 13.23 21.70 -7.30
N ARG A 144 13.76 22.59 -8.10
CA ARG A 144 13.26 23.98 -8.20
C ARG A 144 11.93 24.13 -8.93
N GLU A 145 11.51 23.09 -9.65
CA GLU A 145 10.27 23.06 -10.45
C GLU A 145 9.17 22.22 -9.80
N GLN A 146 9.41 21.75 -8.57
CA GLN A 146 8.44 20.94 -7.85
C GLN A 146 7.19 21.75 -7.50
N ASN A 147 6.03 21.20 -7.85
CA ASN A 147 4.73 21.71 -7.43
C ASN A 147 4.11 20.67 -6.49
N ILE A 148 4.29 20.86 -5.19
CA ILE A 148 3.80 19.94 -4.15
C ILE A 148 2.29 20.14 -4.01
N LYS A 149 1.53 19.14 -4.47
CA LYS A 149 0.05 19.16 -4.43
C LYS A 149 -0.54 18.23 -3.35
N THR A 150 0.24 17.24 -2.91
CA THR A 150 -0.21 16.22 -1.95
C THR A 150 0.92 15.90 -0.98
N VAL A 151 0.58 15.61 0.27
CA VAL A 151 1.53 15.12 1.27
C VAL A 151 1.11 13.71 1.69
N GLY A 152 2.06 12.80 1.73
CA GLY A 152 1.89 11.45 2.23
C GLY A 152 2.10 11.32 3.72
#